data_f6af76561cd4762a717af74c334409d7
#
_entry.id   f6af76561cd4762a717af74c334409d7
#
_cell.length_a   1.000
_cell.length_b   1.000
_cell.length_c   1.000
_cell.angle_alpha   90.00
_cell.angle_beta   90.00
_cell.angle_gamma   90.00
#
_symmetry.space_group_name_H-M   'P 1'
#
loop_
_entity.id
_entity.type
_entity.pdbx_description
1 polymer ?
#
loop_
_entity_poly.entity_id
_entity_poly.type
_entity_poly.pdbx_seq_one_letter_code
_entity_poly.pdbx_strand_id
1 'polypeptide(L)'
;MDRSVAIISLTLLMSYVVRSKWFKNLILNFNQTSLRTGELNIETPGCELAKARPPGFQTGTVSNFENMQDTLLSLLNYRQFESNRNDQLMDRLRTLSSERIDTLNKIGYVSKIAQVQNSISQNSMVVETIAQHIINKVDSQMDTFPEQITNLKELLTLGQKAKGSQTHRVQEALSHLCRDYNSEFNEREVQPIIRYIKGVIDERINTEGKTLLVVPGSGAGYIAYNLAKTFPGLDVTSIEYSGLMYVCQDYALGNESGSQLSVRPFAQHYSGQQTNDLQNEEFKLDLLSVDKPANLRHLWGDFTEYEPSCKYDTIIVVTAYFIDTAANMFDYIDKIKGLELYLRETTGNVHWINAGPLKYGTQPLIQLNCNEISEYIKLQGWRQECIEIDTQGGDYLTNRNGLYQGQYT
;
A
#
# COMPACT_ATOMS: atom_id res chain seq x y z
N MET A 1 44.04 22.82 30.39
CA MET A 1 43.21 22.53 29.20
C MET A 1 41.85 23.19 29.41
N ASP A 2 41.54 24.17 28.55
CA ASP A 2 40.34 24.99 28.72
C ASP A 2 39.07 24.12 28.60
N ARG A 3 38.11 24.30 29.51
CA ARG A 3 36.84 23.54 29.50
C ARG A 3 36.10 23.61 28.17
N SER A 4 36.23 24.73 27.48
CA SER A 4 35.68 24.99 26.15
C SER A 4 36.28 24.08 25.07
N VAL A 5 37.56 23.83 25.09
CA VAL A 5 38.26 22.92 24.15
C VAL A 5 37.88 21.48 24.39
N ALA A 6 37.69 21.08 25.67
CA ALA A 6 37.25 19.74 26.02
C ALA A 6 35.82 19.46 25.55
N ILE A 7 34.89 20.42 25.68
CA ILE A 7 33.52 20.32 25.22
C ILE A 7 33.44 20.20 23.70
N ILE A 8 34.20 21.07 22.96
CA ILE A 8 34.23 21.02 21.49
C ILE A 8 34.80 19.68 21.01
N SER A 9 35.88 19.19 21.63
CA SER A 9 36.47 17.89 21.29
C SER A 9 35.53 16.74 21.56
N LEU A 10 34.77 16.76 22.67
CA LEU A 10 33.77 15.75 23.00
C LEU A 10 32.59 15.74 22.01
N THR A 11 32.15 16.94 21.61
CA THR A 11 31.04 17.09 20.65
C THR A 11 31.45 16.62 19.27
N LEU A 12 32.68 16.87 18.83
CA LEU A 12 33.20 16.35 17.55
C LEU A 12 33.39 14.85 17.59
N LEU A 13 33.87 14.28 18.70
CA LEU A 13 34.04 12.86 18.90
C LEU A 13 32.67 12.13 18.86
N MET A 14 31.69 12.68 19.58
CA MET A 14 30.31 12.14 19.57
C MET A 14 29.68 12.22 18.18
N SER A 15 29.87 13.33 17.46
CA SER A 15 29.41 13.48 16.06
C SER A 15 30.06 12.47 15.12
N TYR A 16 31.34 12.18 15.31
CA TYR A 16 32.06 11.18 14.53
C TYR A 16 31.60 9.76 14.82
N VAL A 17 31.40 9.43 16.11
CA VAL A 17 30.88 8.11 16.55
C VAL A 17 29.48 7.86 16.01
N VAL A 18 28.57 8.85 16.11
CA VAL A 18 27.18 8.74 15.60
C VAL A 18 27.14 8.57 14.08
N ARG A 19 28.11 9.17 13.35
CA ARG A 19 28.23 9.02 11.88
C ARG A 19 28.95 7.75 11.43
N SER A 20 29.62 7.05 12.35
CA SER A 20 30.37 5.83 12.00
C SER A 20 29.45 4.69 11.57
N LYS A 21 29.86 3.94 10.54
CA LYS A 21 29.13 2.73 10.10
C LYS A 21 28.95 1.72 11.26
N TRP A 22 29.93 1.65 12.18
CA TRP A 22 29.88 0.78 13.36
C TRP A 22 28.75 1.16 14.31
N PHE A 23 28.55 2.45 14.60
CA PHE A 23 27.47 2.92 15.48
C PHE A 23 26.09 2.76 14.83
N LYS A 24 26.00 3.01 13.52
CA LYS A 24 24.76 2.75 12.76
C LYS A 24 24.40 1.26 12.78
N ASN A 25 25.40 0.38 12.58
CA ASN A 25 25.19 -1.06 12.66
C ASN A 25 24.88 -1.52 14.09
N LEU A 26 25.41 -0.89 15.12
CA LEU A 26 25.07 -1.17 16.51
C LEU A 26 23.61 -0.82 16.83
N ILE A 27 23.14 0.34 16.35
CA ILE A 27 21.74 0.76 16.51
C ILE A 27 20.81 -0.15 15.69
N LEU A 28 21.18 -0.51 14.45
CA LEU A 28 20.43 -1.43 13.62
C LEU A 28 20.35 -2.82 14.27
N ASN A 29 21.47 -3.32 14.80
CA ASN A 29 21.48 -4.61 15.52
C ASN A 29 20.72 -4.54 16.86
N PHE A 30 20.72 -3.40 17.57
CA PHE A 30 19.94 -3.23 18.79
C PHE A 30 18.44 -3.19 18.50
N ASN A 31 18.03 -2.55 17.42
CA ASN A 31 16.65 -2.57 16.95
C ASN A 31 16.24 -3.97 16.46
N GLN A 32 17.13 -4.70 15.79
CA GLN A 32 16.86 -6.08 15.37
C GLN A 32 16.77 -7.06 16.54
N THR A 33 17.55 -6.87 17.61
CA THR A 33 17.47 -7.73 18.82
C THR A 33 16.27 -7.41 19.68
N SER A 34 15.77 -6.18 19.72
CA SER A 34 14.55 -5.84 20.45
C SER A 34 13.27 -6.28 19.74
N LEU A 35 13.33 -6.54 18.42
CA LEU A 35 12.23 -7.09 17.62
C LEU A 35 12.12 -8.63 17.68
N ARG A 36 13.15 -9.32 18.20
CA ARG A 36 13.16 -10.80 18.29
C ARG A 36 12.56 -11.41 19.55
N THR A 37 12.12 -10.64 20.52
CA THR A 37 11.54 -11.16 21.76
C THR A 37 10.01 -11.18 21.73
N GLY A 38 9.45 -11.98 20.86
CA GLY A 38 8.03 -12.26 20.74
C GLY A 38 7.74 -13.57 20.05
N GLU A 39 8.54 -14.61 20.31
CA GLU A 39 8.18 -15.98 19.96
C GLU A 39 6.96 -16.41 20.79
N LEU A 40 5.78 -16.22 20.23
CA LEU A 40 4.65 -17.06 20.57
C LEU A 40 4.91 -18.41 19.89
N ASN A 41 5.42 -19.37 20.65
CA ASN A 41 5.39 -20.77 20.28
C ASN A 41 3.93 -21.19 20.08
N ILE A 42 3.44 -21.07 18.88
CA ILE A 42 2.24 -21.76 18.44
C ILE A 42 2.73 -23.05 17.77
N GLU A 43 2.76 -24.14 18.53
CA GLU A 43 2.76 -25.47 17.96
C GLU A 43 1.49 -25.61 17.13
N THR A 44 1.59 -25.42 15.83
CA THR A 44 0.52 -25.75 14.89
C THR A 44 0.79 -27.14 14.31
N PRO A 45 -0.07 -28.10 14.56
CA PRO A 45 -0.08 -29.35 13.81
C PRO A 45 -0.70 -29.05 12.45
N GLY A 46 0.13 -29.04 11.43
CA GLY A 46 -0.28 -28.76 10.07
C GLY A 46 -0.17 -27.27 9.72
N CYS A 47 0.36 -27.01 8.55
CA CYS A 47 0.53 -25.69 7.97
C CYS A 47 -0.84 -25.13 7.54
N GLU A 48 -1.76 -24.91 8.49
CA GLU A 48 -2.99 -24.20 8.23
C GLU A 48 -2.68 -22.73 8.05
N LEU A 49 -3.23 -22.13 6.99
CA LEU A 49 -3.25 -20.68 6.80
C LEU A 49 -3.80 -20.05 8.08
N ALA A 50 -2.96 -19.41 8.85
CA ALA A 50 -3.42 -18.72 10.05
C ALA A 50 -4.51 -17.73 9.62
N LYS A 51 -5.69 -17.79 10.25
CA LYS A 51 -6.77 -16.83 9.98
C LYS A 51 -6.19 -15.43 10.06
N ALA A 52 -6.47 -14.60 9.05
CA ALA A 52 -6.01 -13.23 9.01
C ALA A 52 -6.42 -12.53 10.31
N ARG A 53 -5.45 -12.02 11.03
CA ARG A 53 -5.70 -11.20 12.23
C ARG A 53 -5.88 -9.74 11.81
N PRO A 54 -6.65 -8.96 12.57
CA PRO A 54 -6.74 -7.52 12.34
C PRO A 54 -5.35 -6.86 12.35
N PRO A 55 -5.17 -5.77 11.61
CA PRO A 55 -3.93 -4.99 11.66
C PRO A 55 -3.58 -4.58 13.08
N GLY A 56 -2.30 -4.52 13.38
CA GLY A 56 -1.81 -4.19 14.72
C GLY A 56 -1.77 -5.38 15.71
N PHE A 57 -2.47 -6.48 15.42
CA PHE A 57 -2.50 -7.66 16.28
C PHE A 57 -1.60 -8.80 15.79
N GLN A 58 -1.00 -8.65 14.63
CA GLN A 58 -0.19 -9.73 14.02
C GLN A 58 1.13 -9.97 14.74
N THR A 59 1.71 -8.94 15.32
CA THR A 59 3.01 -9.01 15.99
C THR A 59 2.93 -8.79 17.50
N GLY A 60 1.79 -8.35 18.02
CA GLY A 60 1.62 -8.04 19.44
C GLY A 60 2.50 -6.89 19.95
N THR A 61 3.05 -6.06 19.07
CA THR A 61 3.92 -4.93 19.43
C THR A 61 3.15 -3.63 19.58
N VAL A 62 3.56 -2.77 20.50
CA VAL A 62 2.96 -1.44 20.74
C VAL A 62 3.03 -0.57 19.47
N SER A 63 4.10 -0.67 18.68
CA SER A 63 4.28 0.10 17.45
C SER A 63 3.18 -0.13 16.40
N ASN A 64 2.58 -1.32 16.37
CA ASN A 64 1.50 -1.61 15.43
C ASN A 64 0.19 -0.91 15.80
N PHE A 65 -0.08 -0.74 17.09
CA PHE A 65 -1.23 0.06 17.55
C PHE A 65 -1.04 1.54 17.24
N GLU A 66 0.16 2.10 17.40
CA GLU A 66 0.46 3.48 17.03
C GLU A 66 0.30 3.71 15.52
N ASN A 67 0.78 2.79 14.69
CA ASN A 67 0.61 2.85 13.24
C ASN A 67 -0.88 2.74 12.83
N MET A 68 -1.66 1.89 13.50
CA MET A 68 -3.11 1.78 13.29
C MET A 68 -3.81 3.06 13.68
N GLN A 69 -3.46 3.64 14.81
CA GLN A 69 -3.98 4.92 15.28
C GLN A 69 -3.74 6.02 14.27
N ASP A 70 -2.49 6.17 13.77
CA ASP A 70 -2.13 7.17 12.78
C ASP A 70 -2.91 6.97 11.47
N THR A 71 -3.12 5.71 11.07
CA THR A 71 -3.94 5.36 9.90
C THR A 71 -5.40 5.77 10.09
N LEU A 72 -6.03 5.39 11.20
CA LEU A 72 -7.43 5.73 11.50
C LEU A 72 -7.65 7.25 11.63
N LEU A 73 -6.73 7.94 12.33
CA LEU A 73 -6.78 9.40 12.43
C LEU A 73 -6.60 10.08 11.06
N SER A 74 -5.78 9.51 10.18
CA SER A 74 -5.62 10.02 8.80
C SER A 74 -6.92 9.91 8.02
N LEU A 75 -7.63 8.79 8.13
CA LEU A 75 -8.94 8.59 7.51
C LEU A 75 -9.97 9.57 8.09
N LEU A 76 -10.12 9.62 9.40
CA LEU A 76 -11.15 10.44 10.08
C LEU A 76 -10.92 11.95 9.90
N ASN A 77 -9.68 12.39 9.71
CA ASN A 77 -9.35 13.79 9.42
C ASN A 77 -9.49 14.18 7.93
N TYR A 78 -9.77 13.23 7.02
CA TYR A 78 -9.83 13.46 5.58
C TYR A 78 -10.76 14.63 5.21
N ARG A 79 -12.01 14.59 5.68
CA ARG A 79 -13.00 15.61 5.38
C ARG A 79 -12.54 17.01 5.76
N GLN A 80 -12.07 17.19 6.99
CA GLN A 80 -11.60 18.48 7.47
C GLN A 80 -10.38 18.99 6.70
N PHE A 81 -9.43 18.08 6.44
CA PHE A 81 -8.19 18.39 5.72
C PHE A 81 -8.49 18.87 4.29
N GLU A 82 -9.30 18.13 3.54
CA GLU A 82 -9.59 18.46 2.14
C GLU A 82 -10.57 19.63 2.02
N SER A 83 -11.53 19.78 2.94
CA SER A 83 -12.37 20.98 3.00
C SER A 83 -11.53 22.23 3.22
N ASN A 84 -10.59 22.22 4.15
CA ASN A 84 -9.70 23.36 4.38
C ASN A 84 -8.87 23.71 3.12
N ARG A 85 -8.40 22.71 2.36
CA ARG A 85 -7.70 22.94 1.09
C ARG A 85 -8.61 23.57 0.04
N ASN A 86 -9.85 23.11 -0.05
CA ASN A 86 -10.85 23.64 -0.96
C ASN A 86 -11.23 25.09 -0.58
N ASP A 87 -11.42 25.38 0.71
CA ASP A 87 -11.73 26.71 1.22
C ASP A 87 -10.58 27.72 0.94
N GLN A 88 -9.32 27.28 1.03
CA GLN A 88 -8.18 28.12 0.67
C GLN A 88 -8.23 28.62 -0.78
N LEU A 89 -8.86 27.89 -1.71
CA LEU A 89 -9.06 28.36 -3.08
C LEU A 89 -10.06 29.51 -3.10
N MET A 90 -11.15 29.44 -2.33
CA MET A 90 -12.11 30.55 -2.19
C MET A 90 -11.44 31.78 -1.57
N ASP A 91 -10.62 31.61 -0.54
CA ASP A 91 -9.89 32.71 0.09
C ASP A 91 -8.95 33.43 -0.88
N ARG A 92 -8.27 32.68 -1.75
CA ARG A 92 -7.41 33.28 -2.80
C ARG A 92 -8.20 34.14 -3.78
N LEU A 93 -9.47 33.83 -4.06
CA LEU A 93 -10.32 34.66 -4.93
C LEU A 93 -10.52 36.05 -4.37
N ARG A 94 -10.53 36.24 -3.04
CA ARG A 94 -10.69 37.53 -2.38
C ARG A 94 -9.59 38.55 -2.72
N THR A 95 -8.48 38.09 -3.26
CA THR A 95 -7.36 38.93 -3.73
C THR A 95 -7.59 39.52 -5.13
N LEU A 96 -8.61 39.04 -5.85
CA LEU A 96 -8.94 39.48 -7.20
C LEU A 96 -9.87 40.69 -7.19
N SER A 97 -9.88 41.47 -8.29
CA SER A 97 -10.86 42.53 -8.47
C SER A 97 -12.30 41.97 -8.59
N SER A 98 -13.29 42.80 -8.22
CA SER A 98 -14.71 42.43 -8.33
C SER A 98 -15.07 41.98 -9.75
N GLU A 99 -14.58 42.69 -10.77
CA GLU A 99 -14.81 42.33 -12.19
C GLU A 99 -14.32 40.92 -12.53
N ARG A 100 -13.16 40.52 -12.01
CA ARG A 100 -12.63 39.18 -12.22
C ARG A 100 -13.43 38.12 -11.46
N ILE A 101 -13.88 38.44 -10.25
CA ILE A 101 -14.76 37.55 -9.47
C ILE A 101 -16.08 37.36 -10.20
N ASP A 102 -16.69 38.42 -10.74
CA ASP A 102 -17.92 38.32 -11.52
C ASP A 102 -17.73 37.46 -12.77
N THR A 103 -16.56 37.55 -13.42
CA THR A 103 -16.21 36.72 -14.56
C THR A 103 -16.08 35.25 -14.16
N LEU A 104 -15.42 34.96 -13.04
CA LEU A 104 -15.28 33.59 -12.50
C LEU A 104 -16.63 32.99 -12.13
N ASN A 105 -17.55 33.79 -11.59
CA ASN A 105 -18.93 33.35 -11.32
C ASN A 105 -19.63 32.96 -12.64
N LYS A 106 -19.53 33.81 -13.68
CA LYS A 106 -20.17 33.57 -14.98
C LYS A 106 -19.67 32.31 -15.68
N ILE A 107 -18.40 32.01 -15.57
CA ILE A 107 -17.82 30.77 -16.14
C ILE A 107 -17.97 29.54 -15.24
N GLY A 108 -18.63 29.68 -14.07
CA GLY A 108 -18.91 28.55 -13.18
C GLY A 108 -17.78 28.12 -12.26
N TYR A 109 -16.69 28.91 -12.15
CA TYR A 109 -15.54 28.53 -11.32
C TYR A 109 -15.88 28.42 -9.82
N VAL A 110 -16.67 29.34 -9.28
CA VAL A 110 -17.12 29.30 -7.89
C VAL A 110 -18.06 28.12 -7.65
N SER A 111 -18.93 27.82 -8.60
CA SER A 111 -19.79 26.62 -8.57
C SER A 111 -18.97 25.34 -8.57
N LYS A 112 -17.87 25.28 -9.32
CA LYS A 112 -16.94 24.14 -9.31
C LYS A 112 -16.41 23.87 -7.90
N ILE A 113 -15.96 24.89 -7.18
CA ILE A 113 -15.43 24.73 -5.81
C ILE A 113 -16.49 24.15 -4.88
N ALA A 114 -17.76 24.60 -5.01
CA ALA A 114 -18.87 24.04 -4.25
C ALA A 114 -19.17 22.58 -4.61
N GLN A 115 -19.07 22.20 -5.89
CA GLN A 115 -19.22 20.81 -6.34
C GLN A 115 -18.10 19.92 -5.77
N VAL A 116 -16.85 20.40 -5.76
CA VAL A 116 -15.73 19.69 -5.13
C VAL A 116 -15.98 19.49 -3.63
N GLN A 117 -16.52 20.49 -2.93
CA GLN A 117 -16.87 20.35 -1.52
C GLN A 117 -17.91 19.25 -1.27
N ASN A 118 -18.90 19.12 -2.15
CA ASN A 118 -19.86 18.02 -2.10
C ASN A 118 -19.16 16.65 -2.35
N SER A 119 -18.28 16.58 -3.33
CA SER A 119 -17.50 15.36 -3.63
C SER A 119 -16.60 14.93 -2.46
N ILE A 120 -15.94 15.89 -1.78
CA ILE A 120 -15.18 15.64 -0.55
C ILE A 120 -16.09 15.05 0.53
N SER A 121 -17.29 15.60 0.71
CA SER A 121 -18.25 15.10 1.70
C SER A 121 -18.71 13.67 1.39
N GLN A 122 -18.89 13.32 0.13
CA GLN A 122 -19.27 11.97 -0.30
C GLN A 122 -18.10 10.98 -0.16
N ASN A 123 -16.89 11.36 -0.56
CA ASN A 123 -15.70 10.54 -0.31
C ASN A 123 -15.47 10.32 1.19
N SER A 124 -15.77 11.32 2.05
CA SER A 124 -15.60 11.16 3.50
C SER A 124 -16.52 10.09 4.08
N MET A 125 -17.72 9.89 3.53
CA MET A 125 -18.60 8.80 3.96
C MET A 125 -17.99 7.41 3.68
N VAL A 126 -17.32 7.25 2.54
CA VAL A 126 -16.59 6.01 2.22
C VAL A 126 -15.45 5.78 3.20
N VAL A 127 -14.65 6.83 3.43
CA VAL A 127 -13.50 6.79 4.35
C VAL A 127 -13.94 6.48 5.79
N GLU A 128 -15.03 7.10 6.27
CA GLU A 128 -15.62 6.84 7.58
C GLU A 128 -16.15 5.40 7.69
N THR A 129 -16.75 4.86 6.62
CA THR A 129 -17.19 3.46 6.57
C THR A 129 -16.02 2.49 6.71
N ILE A 130 -14.92 2.74 5.99
CA ILE A 130 -13.69 1.93 6.09
C ILE A 130 -13.10 2.02 7.51
N ALA A 131 -13.00 3.24 8.06
CA ALA A 131 -12.49 3.45 9.41
C ALA A 131 -13.35 2.71 10.47
N GLN A 132 -14.68 2.78 10.36
CA GLN A 132 -15.59 2.11 11.28
C GLN A 132 -15.47 0.58 11.21
N HIS A 133 -15.29 0.01 10.01
CA HIS A 133 -15.02 -1.42 9.85
C HIS A 133 -13.79 -1.85 10.66
N ILE A 134 -12.69 -1.11 10.56
CA ILE A 134 -11.47 -1.40 11.31
C ILE A 134 -11.66 -1.21 12.81
N ILE A 135 -12.35 -0.14 13.23
CA ILE A 135 -12.67 0.10 14.66
C ILE A 135 -13.46 -1.07 15.23
N ASN A 136 -14.46 -1.56 14.53
CA ASN A 136 -15.25 -2.72 14.96
C ASN A 136 -14.41 -3.99 15.08
N LYS A 137 -13.47 -4.21 14.15
CA LYS A 137 -12.51 -5.35 14.25
C LYS A 137 -11.57 -5.20 15.43
N VAL A 138 -11.05 -4.01 15.67
CA VAL A 138 -10.22 -3.71 16.85
C VAL A 138 -11.01 -3.95 18.13
N ASP A 139 -12.25 -3.49 18.21
CA ASP A 139 -13.13 -3.70 19.36
C ASP A 139 -13.37 -5.18 19.67
N SER A 140 -13.46 -6.04 18.65
CA SER A 140 -13.61 -7.49 18.84
C SER A 140 -12.40 -8.15 19.52
N GLN A 141 -11.28 -7.44 19.64
CA GLN A 141 -10.06 -7.90 20.30
C GLN A 141 -9.87 -7.30 21.72
N MET A 142 -10.91 -6.63 22.26
CA MET A 142 -10.84 -5.92 23.54
C MET A 142 -10.35 -6.81 24.69
N ASP A 143 -10.76 -8.07 24.73
CA ASP A 143 -10.35 -9.02 25.77
C ASP A 143 -8.86 -9.38 25.70
N THR A 144 -8.25 -9.27 24.52
CA THR A 144 -6.84 -9.61 24.31
C THR A 144 -5.91 -8.42 24.57
N PHE A 145 -6.35 -7.19 24.21
CA PHE A 145 -5.53 -5.97 24.24
C PHE A 145 -6.31 -4.78 24.86
N PRO A 146 -6.80 -4.88 26.12
CA PRO A 146 -7.74 -3.90 26.66
C PRO A 146 -7.15 -2.49 26.80
N GLU A 147 -5.91 -2.37 27.23
CA GLU A 147 -5.25 -1.07 27.45
C GLU A 147 -5.00 -0.35 26.12
N GLN A 148 -4.44 -1.05 25.13
CA GLN A 148 -4.13 -0.49 23.81
C GLN A 148 -5.38 -0.03 23.08
N ILE A 149 -6.46 -0.81 23.16
CA ILE A 149 -7.74 -0.48 22.52
C ILE A 149 -8.41 0.70 23.22
N THR A 150 -8.36 0.76 24.56
CA THR A 150 -8.89 1.90 25.34
C THR A 150 -8.15 3.18 24.95
N ASN A 151 -6.82 3.15 24.92
CA ASN A 151 -6.00 4.29 24.51
C ASN A 151 -6.30 4.74 23.07
N LEU A 152 -6.46 3.80 22.13
CA LEU A 152 -6.84 4.11 20.75
C LEU A 152 -8.19 4.84 20.69
N LYS A 153 -9.22 4.35 21.42
CA LYS A 153 -10.55 4.98 21.47
C LYS A 153 -10.52 6.39 22.06
N GLU A 154 -9.77 6.59 23.14
CA GLU A 154 -9.61 7.92 23.73
C GLU A 154 -9.00 8.91 22.75
N LEU A 155 -7.94 8.51 22.03
CA LEU A 155 -7.26 9.34 21.05
C LEU A 155 -8.15 9.65 19.84
N LEU A 156 -8.94 8.69 19.35
CA LEU A 156 -9.92 8.91 18.29
C LEU A 156 -11.02 9.90 18.75
N THR A 157 -11.46 9.78 20.00
CA THR A 157 -12.49 10.67 20.57
C THR A 157 -11.98 12.11 20.75
N LEU A 158 -10.71 12.28 21.12
CA LEU A 158 -10.08 13.59 21.31
C LEU A 158 -9.81 14.33 19.99
N GLY A 159 -9.96 13.66 18.83
CA GLY A 159 -9.76 14.26 17.51
C GLY A 159 -8.34 14.83 17.31
N GLN A 160 -7.35 14.30 18.04
CA GLN A 160 -5.99 14.79 17.97
C GLN A 160 -5.42 14.55 16.57
N LYS A 161 -4.60 15.49 16.09
CA LYS A 161 -3.83 15.27 14.86
C LYS A 161 -2.80 14.18 15.12
N ALA A 162 -2.83 13.12 14.32
CA ALA A 162 -1.82 12.08 14.33
C ALA A 162 -0.42 12.70 14.11
N LYS A 163 0.59 12.28 14.87
CA LYS A 163 1.97 12.74 14.71
C LYS A 163 2.52 12.35 13.33
N GLY A 164 2.13 11.20 12.81
CA GLY A 164 2.50 10.66 11.48
C GLY A 164 1.39 10.78 10.46
N SER A 165 0.48 11.78 10.54
CA SER A 165 -0.71 11.89 9.69
C SER A 165 -0.38 11.83 8.21
N GLN A 166 -0.95 10.83 7.53
CA GLN A 166 -0.91 10.65 6.08
C GLN A 166 -2.22 11.07 5.42
N THR A 167 -2.98 11.99 6.02
CA THR A 167 -4.30 12.42 5.54
C THR A 167 -4.27 12.90 4.08
N HIS A 168 -3.16 13.51 3.66
CA HIS A 168 -2.95 13.94 2.27
C HIS A 168 -2.88 12.77 1.26
N ARG A 169 -2.66 11.53 1.73
CA ARG A 169 -2.60 10.31 0.89
C ARG A 169 -3.91 9.53 0.88
N VAL A 170 -4.92 9.95 1.65
CA VAL A 170 -6.21 9.25 1.68
C VAL A 170 -6.89 9.26 0.31
N GLN A 171 -6.79 10.39 -0.42
CA GLN A 171 -7.33 10.46 -1.79
C GLN A 171 -6.61 9.48 -2.75
N GLU A 172 -5.32 9.27 -2.58
CA GLU A 172 -4.56 8.25 -3.31
C GLU A 172 -5.10 6.85 -3.01
N ALA A 173 -5.34 6.53 -1.73
CA ALA A 173 -5.91 5.24 -1.34
C ALA A 173 -7.32 5.01 -1.92
N LEU A 174 -8.18 6.04 -1.96
CA LEU A 174 -9.48 5.96 -2.63
C LEU A 174 -9.35 5.74 -4.14
N SER A 175 -8.36 6.35 -4.78
CA SER A 175 -8.08 6.15 -6.21
C SER A 175 -7.63 4.72 -6.51
N HIS A 176 -6.77 4.14 -5.67
CA HIS A 176 -6.37 2.73 -5.77
C HIS A 176 -7.55 1.77 -5.53
N LEU A 177 -8.40 2.08 -4.55
CA LEU A 177 -9.61 1.29 -4.32
C LEU A 177 -10.54 1.34 -5.54
N CYS A 178 -10.68 2.51 -6.18
CA CYS A 178 -11.42 2.67 -7.42
C CYS A 178 -10.80 1.86 -8.57
N ARG A 179 -9.49 1.96 -8.80
CA ARG A 179 -8.78 1.19 -9.82
C ARG A 179 -9.04 -0.31 -9.67
N ASP A 180 -8.95 -0.81 -8.44
CA ASP A 180 -9.03 -2.24 -8.17
C ASP A 180 -10.47 -2.77 -8.21
N TYR A 181 -11.46 -1.98 -7.79
CA TYR A 181 -12.83 -2.48 -7.58
C TYR A 181 -13.91 -1.76 -8.40
N ASN A 182 -13.58 -0.82 -9.29
CA ASN A 182 -14.50 -0.39 -10.33
C ASN A 182 -14.26 -1.19 -11.60
N SER A 183 -15.30 -1.77 -12.18
CA SER A 183 -15.20 -2.69 -13.32
C SER A 183 -14.49 -2.09 -14.53
N GLU A 184 -14.73 -0.81 -14.84
CA GLU A 184 -14.09 -0.14 -15.99
C GLU A 184 -12.58 0.05 -15.78
N PHE A 185 -12.17 0.58 -14.63
CA PHE A 185 -10.75 0.75 -14.32
C PHE A 185 -10.05 -0.60 -14.18
N ASN A 186 -10.67 -1.55 -13.50
CA ASN A 186 -10.11 -2.87 -13.28
C ASN A 186 -9.84 -3.60 -14.59
N GLU A 187 -10.82 -3.66 -15.50
CA GLU A 187 -10.64 -4.33 -16.79
C GLU A 187 -9.52 -3.70 -17.63
N ARG A 188 -9.35 -2.39 -17.53
CA ARG A 188 -8.37 -1.65 -18.33
C ARG A 188 -6.96 -1.66 -17.74
N GLU A 189 -6.85 -1.50 -16.42
CA GLU A 189 -5.58 -1.25 -15.76
C GLU A 189 -5.03 -2.46 -15.00
N VAL A 190 -5.90 -3.34 -14.48
CA VAL A 190 -5.50 -4.44 -13.60
C VAL A 190 -5.57 -5.79 -14.31
N GLN A 191 -6.62 -6.04 -15.08
CA GLN A 191 -6.81 -7.33 -15.77
C GLN A 191 -5.70 -7.68 -16.78
N PRO A 192 -5.10 -6.74 -17.53
CA PRO A 192 -3.97 -7.08 -18.41
C PRO A 192 -2.79 -7.68 -17.64
N ILE A 193 -2.46 -7.09 -16.49
CA ILE A 193 -1.39 -7.58 -15.62
C ILE A 193 -1.73 -8.96 -15.05
N ILE A 194 -2.96 -9.15 -14.59
CA ILE A 194 -3.42 -10.44 -14.08
C ILE A 194 -3.32 -11.51 -15.18
N ARG A 195 -3.77 -11.21 -16.39
CA ARG A 195 -3.68 -12.16 -17.54
C ARG A 195 -2.22 -12.55 -17.82
N TYR A 196 -1.31 -11.58 -17.83
CA TYR A 196 0.12 -11.85 -17.98
C TYR A 196 0.66 -12.77 -16.87
N ILE A 197 0.42 -12.42 -15.60
CA ILE A 197 0.90 -13.21 -14.46
C ILE A 197 0.36 -14.64 -14.52
N LYS A 198 -0.95 -14.80 -14.80
CA LYS A 198 -1.59 -16.11 -14.92
C LYS A 198 -0.98 -16.93 -16.06
N GLY A 199 -0.78 -16.33 -17.23
CA GLY A 199 -0.14 -16.98 -18.37
C GLY A 199 1.27 -17.49 -18.02
N VAL A 200 2.08 -16.69 -17.33
CA VAL A 200 3.42 -17.10 -16.89
C VAL A 200 3.36 -18.25 -15.89
N ILE A 201 2.45 -18.21 -14.92
CA ILE A 201 2.30 -19.30 -13.94
C ILE A 201 1.87 -20.59 -14.65
N ASP A 202 0.82 -20.54 -15.47
CA ASP A 202 0.26 -21.72 -16.13
C ASP A 202 1.23 -22.38 -17.14
N GLU A 203 2.01 -21.57 -17.87
CA GLU A 203 2.85 -22.07 -18.95
C GLU A 203 4.26 -22.45 -18.50
N ARG A 204 4.78 -21.88 -17.41
CA ARG A 204 6.22 -21.91 -17.10
C ARG A 204 6.55 -22.42 -15.70
N ILE A 205 5.59 -22.48 -14.78
CA ILE A 205 5.86 -22.81 -13.39
C ILE A 205 5.16 -24.11 -13.03
N ASN A 206 5.92 -25.08 -12.54
CA ASN A 206 5.31 -26.26 -11.94
C ASN A 206 4.80 -25.92 -10.55
N THR A 207 3.47 -25.98 -10.38
CA THR A 207 2.78 -25.74 -9.12
C THR A 207 2.34 -27.03 -8.42
N GLU A 208 2.83 -28.19 -8.86
CA GLU A 208 2.61 -29.45 -8.14
C GLU A 208 3.27 -29.37 -6.76
N GLY A 209 2.62 -30.03 -5.78
CA GLY A 209 3.06 -29.94 -4.39
C GLY A 209 2.60 -28.69 -3.68
N LYS A 210 3.25 -28.36 -2.56
CA LYS A 210 2.90 -27.18 -1.75
C LYS A 210 3.55 -25.93 -2.31
N THR A 211 2.76 -25.05 -2.90
CA THR A 211 3.24 -23.82 -3.53
C THR A 211 2.77 -22.57 -2.77
N LEU A 212 3.71 -21.66 -2.51
CA LEU A 212 3.45 -20.32 -1.97
C LEU A 212 3.50 -19.29 -3.08
N LEU A 213 2.50 -18.42 -3.13
CA LEU A 213 2.48 -17.22 -3.97
C LEU A 213 2.49 -15.98 -3.07
N VAL A 214 3.49 -15.12 -3.21
CA VAL A 214 3.64 -13.88 -2.41
C VAL A 214 3.43 -12.68 -3.31
N VAL A 215 2.57 -11.74 -2.88
CA VAL A 215 2.29 -10.48 -3.59
C VAL A 215 2.67 -9.32 -2.68
N PRO A 216 3.92 -8.84 -2.71
CA PRO A 216 4.33 -7.67 -1.95
C PRO A 216 3.82 -6.37 -2.59
N GLY A 217 3.54 -5.36 -1.77
CA GLY A 217 2.97 -4.08 -2.22
C GLY A 217 1.59 -4.26 -2.84
N SER A 218 0.75 -5.09 -2.20
CA SER A 218 -0.54 -5.52 -2.77
C SER A 218 -1.56 -4.40 -2.95
N GLY A 219 -1.32 -3.19 -2.43
CA GLY A 219 -2.22 -2.04 -2.53
C GLY A 219 -3.60 -2.34 -1.96
N ALA A 220 -4.66 -2.08 -2.73
CA ALA A 220 -6.03 -2.41 -2.34
C ALA A 220 -6.38 -3.91 -2.49
N GLY A 221 -5.45 -4.75 -2.98
CA GLY A 221 -5.47 -6.20 -2.83
C GLY A 221 -6.11 -7.01 -3.95
N TYR A 222 -6.61 -6.39 -5.01
CA TYR A 222 -7.36 -7.10 -6.04
C TYR A 222 -6.51 -8.14 -6.80
N ILE A 223 -5.25 -7.84 -7.10
CA ILE A 223 -4.36 -8.78 -7.79
C ILE A 223 -4.20 -10.06 -6.96
N ALA A 224 -3.87 -9.92 -5.67
CA ALA A 224 -3.73 -11.08 -4.78
C ALA A 224 -5.02 -11.86 -4.62
N TYR A 225 -6.17 -11.16 -4.49
CA TYR A 225 -7.50 -11.75 -4.46
C TYR A 225 -7.79 -12.58 -5.71
N ASN A 226 -7.55 -12.00 -6.90
CA ASN A 226 -7.83 -12.68 -8.17
C ASN A 226 -6.92 -13.90 -8.38
N LEU A 227 -5.64 -13.79 -8.02
CA LEU A 227 -4.70 -14.91 -8.10
C LEU A 227 -5.09 -16.03 -7.13
N ALA A 228 -5.49 -15.71 -5.91
CA ALA A 228 -5.96 -16.70 -4.94
C ALA A 228 -7.23 -17.43 -5.43
N LYS A 229 -8.16 -16.69 -6.01
CA LYS A 229 -9.40 -17.26 -6.60
C LYS A 229 -9.09 -18.13 -7.82
N THR A 230 -8.11 -17.73 -8.64
CA THR A 230 -7.73 -18.49 -9.85
C THR A 230 -6.98 -19.78 -9.50
N PHE A 231 -6.14 -19.74 -8.49
CA PHE A 231 -5.27 -20.85 -8.08
C PHE A 231 -5.62 -21.32 -6.67
N PRO A 232 -6.76 -22.01 -6.47
CA PRO A 232 -7.24 -22.39 -5.13
C PRO A 232 -6.33 -23.40 -4.42
N GLY A 233 -5.44 -24.06 -5.15
CA GLY A 233 -4.45 -24.99 -4.60
C GLY A 233 -3.16 -24.33 -4.08
N LEU A 234 -2.99 -23.03 -4.31
CA LEU A 234 -1.80 -22.30 -3.83
C LEU A 234 -2.10 -21.61 -2.48
N ASP A 235 -1.09 -21.54 -1.60
CA ASP A 235 -1.10 -20.64 -0.46
C ASP A 235 -0.76 -19.22 -0.96
N VAL A 236 -1.68 -18.27 -0.87
CA VAL A 236 -1.45 -16.90 -1.34
C VAL A 236 -1.28 -15.95 -0.17
N THR A 237 -0.20 -15.19 -0.17
CA THR A 237 0.06 -14.15 0.84
C THR A 237 0.25 -12.80 0.17
N SER A 238 -0.62 -11.85 0.47
CA SER A 238 -0.43 -10.44 0.13
C SER A 238 0.20 -9.67 1.28
N ILE A 239 1.09 -8.75 0.98
CA ILE A 239 1.80 -7.95 1.98
C ILE A 239 1.71 -6.48 1.57
N GLU A 240 1.22 -5.64 2.49
CA GLU A 240 1.10 -4.21 2.23
C GLU A 240 1.71 -3.39 3.38
N TYR A 241 2.60 -2.47 3.02
CA TYR A 241 3.30 -1.62 3.99
C TYR A 241 2.46 -0.41 4.42
N SER A 242 1.72 0.19 3.49
CA SER A 242 0.89 1.36 3.77
C SER A 242 -0.34 0.98 4.59
N GLY A 243 -0.48 1.54 5.79
CA GLY A 243 -1.68 1.35 6.59
C GLY A 243 -2.97 1.77 5.88
N LEU A 244 -2.95 2.87 5.12
CA LEU A 244 -4.10 3.33 4.33
C LEU A 244 -4.53 2.33 3.25
N MET A 245 -3.58 1.77 2.52
CA MET A 245 -3.87 0.75 1.50
C MET A 245 -4.33 -0.56 2.16
N TYR A 246 -3.66 -0.96 3.24
CA TYR A 246 -4.02 -2.18 3.96
C TYR A 246 -5.47 -2.15 4.50
N VAL A 247 -5.91 -1.04 5.10
CA VAL A 247 -7.30 -0.94 5.61
C VAL A 247 -8.33 -0.92 4.48
N CYS A 248 -7.98 -0.36 3.31
CA CYS A 248 -8.81 -0.47 2.11
C CYS A 248 -8.91 -1.93 1.64
N GLN A 249 -7.80 -2.65 1.59
CA GLN A 249 -7.77 -4.08 1.27
C GLN A 249 -8.58 -4.91 2.28
N ASP A 250 -8.37 -4.68 3.58
CA ASP A 250 -9.07 -5.40 4.64
C ASP A 250 -10.59 -5.18 4.57
N TYR A 251 -11.01 -3.95 4.30
CA TYR A 251 -12.42 -3.62 4.07
C TYR A 251 -12.98 -4.34 2.85
N ALA A 252 -12.27 -4.27 1.71
CA ALA A 252 -12.74 -4.88 0.47
C ALA A 252 -12.89 -6.40 0.57
N LEU A 253 -11.94 -7.07 1.25
CA LEU A 253 -11.95 -8.52 1.45
C LEU A 253 -12.86 -9.00 2.59
N GLY A 254 -13.23 -8.12 3.51
CA GLY A 254 -14.06 -8.42 4.68
C GLY A 254 -15.44 -7.76 4.67
N ASN A 255 -15.89 -7.23 3.52
CA ASN A 255 -17.17 -6.52 3.42
C ASN A 255 -18.35 -7.50 3.41
N GLU A 256 -18.66 -8.08 4.56
CA GLU A 256 -19.81 -8.97 4.74
C GLU A 256 -21.16 -8.21 4.69
N SER A 257 -21.15 -6.89 4.91
CA SER A 257 -22.38 -6.09 4.98
C SER A 257 -23.01 -5.77 3.62
N GLY A 258 -22.29 -6.03 2.52
CA GLY A 258 -22.80 -5.81 1.18
C GLY A 258 -23.10 -4.34 0.84
N SER A 259 -22.43 -3.40 1.47
CA SER A 259 -22.63 -1.97 1.21
C SER A 259 -22.08 -1.59 -0.16
N GLN A 260 -22.93 -0.99 -1.00
CA GLN A 260 -22.51 -0.40 -2.26
C GLN A 260 -21.83 0.93 -1.97
N LEU A 261 -20.53 1.02 -2.24
CA LEU A 261 -19.77 2.27 -2.12
C LEU A 261 -19.50 2.89 -3.49
N SER A 262 -19.37 4.20 -3.49
CA SER A 262 -18.94 4.96 -4.67
C SER A 262 -17.92 6.02 -4.28
N VAL A 263 -16.95 6.27 -5.15
CA VAL A 263 -15.89 7.25 -4.92
C VAL A 263 -15.80 8.25 -6.08
N ARG A 264 -15.26 9.43 -5.80
CA ARG A 264 -14.94 10.47 -6.78
C ARG A 264 -13.43 10.71 -6.78
N PRO A 265 -12.65 9.85 -7.47
CA PRO A 265 -11.19 9.85 -7.36
C PRO A 265 -10.54 11.11 -7.93
N PHE A 266 -11.21 11.80 -8.85
CA PHE A 266 -10.66 12.97 -9.55
C PHE A 266 -11.14 14.32 -8.98
N ALA A 267 -11.99 14.33 -7.95
CA ALA A 267 -12.64 15.55 -7.44
C ALA A 267 -11.64 16.67 -7.10
N GLN A 268 -10.45 16.35 -6.65
CA GLN A 268 -9.41 17.30 -6.27
C GLN A 268 -8.42 17.66 -7.40
N HIS A 269 -8.66 17.17 -8.61
CA HIS A 269 -7.88 17.51 -9.81
C HIS A 269 -8.45 18.74 -10.52
N TYR A 270 -8.34 19.91 -9.92
CA TYR A 270 -9.03 21.16 -10.30
C TYR A 270 -8.81 21.62 -11.75
N SER A 271 -7.78 21.15 -12.42
CA SER A 271 -7.46 21.53 -13.81
C SER A 271 -7.11 20.33 -14.70
N GLY A 272 -7.20 19.12 -14.18
CA GLY A 272 -6.81 17.89 -14.89
C GLY A 272 -7.91 17.29 -15.75
N GLN A 273 -9.16 17.82 -15.68
CA GLN A 273 -10.31 17.29 -16.39
C GLN A 273 -10.83 18.28 -17.42
N GLN A 274 -11.50 17.78 -18.46
CA GLN A 274 -12.09 18.61 -19.53
C GLN A 274 -13.28 19.42 -19.03
N THR A 275 -14.07 18.89 -18.12
CA THR A 275 -15.27 19.54 -17.55
C THR A 275 -15.37 19.34 -16.05
N ASN A 276 -16.21 20.16 -15.38
CA ASN A 276 -16.50 20.01 -13.96
C ASN A 276 -17.24 18.69 -13.65
N ASP A 277 -18.09 18.23 -14.57
CA ASP A 277 -18.83 16.97 -14.39
C ASP A 277 -17.87 15.78 -14.39
N LEU A 278 -16.91 15.72 -15.31
CA LEU A 278 -15.87 14.70 -15.34
C LEU A 278 -14.95 14.75 -14.11
N GLN A 279 -14.67 15.95 -13.59
CA GLN A 279 -13.90 16.10 -12.36
C GLN A 279 -14.62 15.49 -11.16
N ASN A 280 -15.95 15.62 -11.10
CA ASN A 280 -16.77 15.17 -9.98
C ASN A 280 -17.48 13.84 -10.28
N GLU A 281 -17.07 13.14 -11.33
CA GLU A 281 -17.66 11.87 -11.74
C GLU A 281 -17.58 10.84 -10.63
N GLU A 282 -18.66 10.07 -10.47
CA GLU A 282 -18.82 9.05 -9.45
C GLU A 282 -18.56 7.66 -10.02
N PHE A 283 -17.73 6.90 -9.35
CA PHE A 283 -17.42 5.53 -9.73
C PHE A 283 -17.86 4.56 -8.63
N LYS A 284 -18.71 3.61 -9.00
CA LYS A 284 -19.17 2.54 -8.11
C LYS A 284 -18.07 1.51 -7.89
N LEU A 285 -17.98 0.99 -6.67
CA LEU A 285 -17.05 -0.07 -6.32
C LEU A 285 -17.79 -1.42 -6.27
N ASP A 286 -17.33 -2.40 -7.02
CA ASP A 286 -17.95 -3.72 -7.14
C ASP A 286 -17.51 -4.65 -5.98
N LEU A 287 -17.71 -4.20 -4.75
CA LEU A 287 -17.32 -4.90 -3.53
C LEU A 287 -18.28 -6.03 -3.13
N LEU A 288 -19.53 -5.99 -3.61
CA LEU A 288 -20.56 -6.98 -3.27
C LEU A 288 -20.25 -8.40 -3.76
N SER A 289 -19.43 -8.50 -4.81
CA SER A 289 -19.02 -9.77 -5.42
C SER A 289 -17.70 -10.32 -4.86
N VAL A 290 -17.09 -9.60 -3.91
CA VAL A 290 -15.80 -9.99 -3.33
C VAL A 290 -16.05 -10.92 -2.16
N ASP A 291 -15.71 -12.19 -2.37
CA ASP A 291 -15.69 -13.22 -1.32
C ASP A 291 -14.24 -13.65 -1.13
N LYS A 292 -13.70 -13.42 0.06
CA LYS A 292 -12.29 -13.68 0.36
C LYS A 292 -11.98 -15.17 0.25
N PRO A 293 -11.10 -15.59 -0.68
CA PRO A 293 -10.70 -16.97 -0.79
C PRO A 293 -10.03 -17.51 0.48
N ALA A 294 -10.35 -18.75 0.86
CA ALA A 294 -9.78 -19.36 2.08
C ALA A 294 -8.25 -19.49 2.05
N ASN A 295 -7.68 -19.60 0.84
CA ASN A 295 -6.23 -19.68 0.60
C ASN A 295 -5.53 -18.32 0.54
N LEU A 296 -6.27 -17.20 0.75
CA LEU A 296 -5.67 -15.84 0.76
C LEU A 296 -5.43 -15.36 2.19
N ARG A 297 -4.19 -15.06 2.48
CA ARG A 297 -3.76 -14.37 3.69
C ARG A 297 -3.31 -12.95 3.32
N HIS A 298 -3.76 -11.92 4.02
CA HIS A 298 -3.27 -10.56 3.83
C HIS A 298 -2.61 -10.05 5.11
N LEU A 299 -1.44 -9.44 4.94
CA LEU A 299 -0.57 -9.01 6.02
C LEU A 299 -0.30 -7.51 5.90
N TRP A 300 -0.29 -6.83 7.04
CA TRP A 300 0.25 -5.49 7.14
C TRP A 300 1.70 -5.56 7.61
N GLY A 301 2.64 -5.15 6.76
CA GLY A 301 4.05 -5.23 7.12
C GLY A 301 5.00 -4.89 5.99
N ASP A 302 6.28 -4.88 6.32
CA ASP A 302 7.36 -4.72 5.37
C ASP A 302 7.69 -6.07 4.73
N PHE A 303 7.72 -6.10 3.39
CA PHE A 303 8.09 -7.30 2.65
C PHE A 303 9.52 -7.76 2.97
N THR A 304 10.43 -6.84 3.23
CA THR A 304 11.82 -7.19 3.57
C THR A 304 11.94 -7.99 4.88
N GLU A 305 10.95 -7.86 5.76
CA GLU A 305 10.87 -8.59 7.04
C GLU A 305 9.98 -9.84 6.97
N TYR A 306 9.33 -10.10 5.82
CA TYR A 306 8.41 -11.23 5.69
C TYR A 306 9.12 -12.57 5.77
N GLU A 307 8.61 -13.47 6.58
CA GLU A 307 9.05 -14.86 6.70
C GLU A 307 7.86 -15.82 6.52
N PRO A 308 7.95 -16.77 5.57
CA PRO A 308 6.95 -17.82 5.45
C PRO A 308 6.87 -18.68 6.71
N SER A 309 5.66 -19.08 7.09
CA SER A 309 5.44 -19.89 8.32
C SER A 309 5.84 -21.36 8.17
N CYS A 310 6.10 -21.83 6.96
CA CYS A 310 6.47 -23.21 6.70
C CYS A 310 7.33 -23.34 5.43
N LYS A 311 7.75 -24.57 5.12
CA LYS A 311 8.49 -24.92 3.91
C LYS A 311 7.56 -25.25 2.74
N TYR A 312 7.99 -24.90 1.53
CA TYR A 312 7.25 -25.06 0.28
C TYR A 312 8.09 -25.83 -0.75
N ASP A 313 7.43 -26.44 -1.71
CA ASP A 313 8.09 -27.10 -2.84
C ASP A 313 8.43 -26.06 -3.93
N THR A 314 7.54 -25.06 -4.09
CA THR A 314 7.71 -23.94 -5.02
C THR A 314 7.31 -22.64 -4.34
N ILE A 315 8.05 -21.56 -4.60
CA ILE A 315 7.71 -20.20 -4.13
C ILE A 315 7.64 -19.28 -5.35
N ILE A 316 6.55 -18.54 -5.50
CA ILE A 316 6.33 -17.57 -6.56
C ILE A 316 6.19 -16.19 -5.92
N VAL A 317 7.01 -15.23 -6.32
CA VAL A 317 6.89 -13.83 -5.89
C VAL A 317 6.41 -13.00 -7.06
N VAL A 318 5.29 -12.31 -6.89
CA VAL A 318 4.67 -11.45 -7.90
C VAL A 318 4.80 -10.00 -7.45
N THR A 319 5.65 -9.25 -8.11
CA THR A 319 5.80 -7.80 -7.90
C THR A 319 5.05 -7.05 -9.00
N ALA A 320 3.90 -6.45 -8.65
CA ALA A 320 3.09 -5.67 -9.58
C ALA A 320 3.08 -4.20 -9.14
N TYR A 321 3.64 -3.29 -9.95
CA TYR A 321 3.85 -1.88 -9.59
C TYR A 321 4.58 -1.68 -8.26
N PHE A 322 5.57 -2.53 -7.98
CA PHE A 322 6.17 -2.60 -6.65
C PHE A 322 7.68 -2.38 -6.64
N ILE A 323 8.43 -3.01 -7.56
CA ILE A 323 9.89 -3.08 -7.46
C ILE A 323 10.58 -1.69 -7.45
N ASP A 324 9.98 -0.73 -8.13
CA ASP A 324 10.44 0.66 -8.25
C ASP A 324 10.07 1.55 -7.06
N THR A 325 9.32 1.02 -6.09
CA THR A 325 8.98 1.74 -4.85
C THR A 325 10.09 1.67 -3.79
N ALA A 326 11.06 0.77 -3.96
CA ALA A 326 12.16 0.58 -3.04
C ALA A 326 13.09 1.81 -2.98
N ALA A 327 13.48 2.21 -1.78
CA ALA A 327 14.61 3.13 -1.61
C ALA A 327 15.91 2.52 -2.16
N ASN A 328 16.10 1.21 -1.93
CA ASN A 328 17.16 0.39 -2.47
C ASN A 328 16.57 -0.89 -3.06
N MET A 329 16.50 -0.98 -4.38
CA MET A 329 15.93 -2.14 -5.08
C MET A 329 16.65 -3.46 -4.73
N PHE A 330 17.93 -3.41 -4.39
CA PHE A 330 18.69 -4.60 -4.02
C PHE A 330 18.11 -5.29 -2.79
N ASP A 331 17.58 -4.54 -1.82
CA ASP A 331 16.97 -5.11 -0.61
C ASP A 331 15.74 -5.98 -0.95
N TYR A 332 14.97 -5.58 -1.97
CA TYR A 332 13.83 -6.38 -2.45
C TYR A 332 14.28 -7.63 -3.19
N ILE A 333 15.28 -7.51 -4.09
CA ILE A 333 15.79 -8.65 -4.85
C ILE A 333 16.46 -9.66 -3.92
N ASP A 334 17.26 -9.20 -2.94
CA ASP A 334 17.89 -10.03 -1.94
C ASP A 334 16.85 -10.75 -1.06
N LYS A 335 15.76 -10.07 -0.71
CA LYS A 335 14.65 -10.70 0.01
C LYS A 335 13.97 -11.79 -0.81
N ILE A 336 13.68 -11.53 -2.08
CA ILE A 336 13.10 -12.54 -2.99
C ILE A 336 14.01 -13.77 -3.04
N LYS A 337 15.30 -13.58 -3.24
CA LYS A 337 16.28 -14.67 -3.24
C LYS A 337 16.37 -15.39 -1.90
N GLY A 338 16.32 -14.65 -0.79
CA GLY A 338 16.35 -15.21 0.56
C GLY A 338 15.19 -16.17 0.87
N LEU A 339 14.10 -16.12 0.10
CA LEU A 339 13.00 -17.07 0.25
C LEU A 339 13.38 -18.51 -0.13
N GLU A 340 14.51 -18.74 -0.82
CA GLU A 340 15.09 -20.07 -1.04
C GLU A 340 15.29 -20.87 0.27
N LEU A 341 15.51 -20.17 1.39
CA LEU A 341 15.64 -20.79 2.73
C LEU A 341 14.36 -21.52 3.18
N TYR A 342 13.22 -21.19 2.55
CA TYR A 342 11.92 -21.78 2.87
C TYR A 342 11.48 -22.85 1.85
N LEU A 343 12.39 -23.30 0.98
CA LEU A 343 12.17 -24.49 0.15
C LEU A 343 12.38 -25.76 0.97
N ARG A 344 11.56 -26.79 0.69
CA ARG A 344 11.67 -28.11 1.34
C ARG A 344 12.91 -28.84 0.95
N GLU A 345 13.25 -28.76 -0.35
CA GLU A 345 14.40 -29.44 -0.95
C GLU A 345 15.24 -28.46 -1.75
N THR A 346 16.50 -28.82 -1.97
CA THR A 346 17.43 -28.04 -2.82
C THR A 346 17.03 -28.03 -4.30
N THR A 347 16.12 -28.90 -4.71
CA THR A 347 15.55 -28.97 -6.06
C THR A 347 14.34 -28.06 -6.25
N GLY A 348 13.80 -27.48 -5.17
CA GLY A 348 12.74 -26.50 -5.24
C GLY A 348 13.18 -25.19 -5.88
N ASN A 349 12.25 -24.39 -6.37
CA ASN A 349 12.54 -23.15 -7.07
C ASN A 349 11.81 -21.96 -6.47
N VAL A 350 12.49 -20.81 -6.45
CA VAL A 350 11.88 -19.50 -6.28
C VAL A 350 11.74 -18.87 -7.66
N HIS A 351 10.51 -18.51 -8.01
CA HIS A 351 10.18 -17.79 -9.24
C HIS A 351 9.83 -16.35 -8.91
N TRP A 352 10.32 -15.42 -9.72
CA TRP A 352 9.97 -14.01 -9.61
C TRP A 352 9.30 -13.52 -10.89
N ILE A 353 8.09 -13.02 -10.78
CA ILE A 353 7.33 -12.39 -11.86
C ILE A 353 7.20 -10.92 -11.52
N ASN A 354 7.72 -10.04 -12.38
CA ASN A 354 7.56 -8.60 -12.25
C ASN A 354 6.66 -8.06 -13.34
N ALA A 355 5.72 -7.19 -12.99
CA ALA A 355 4.85 -6.51 -13.94
C ALA A 355 4.67 -5.05 -13.54
N GLY A 356 4.78 -4.16 -14.52
CA GLY A 356 4.60 -2.72 -14.34
C GLY A 356 5.82 -1.90 -14.73
N PRO A 357 5.69 -0.57 -14.72
CA PRO A 357 6.74 0.35 -15.11
C PRO A 357 7.87 0.43 -14.09
N LEU A 358 8.97 1.04 -14.52
CA LEU A 358 10.06 1.48 -13.63
C LEU A 358 9.95 3.00 -13.42
N LYS A 359 9.04 3.42 -12.57
CA LYS A 359 8.86 4.82 -12.18
C LYS A 359 9.26 5.02 -10.74
N TYR A 360 10.53 5.16 -10.52
CA TYR A 360 11.09 5.34 -9.18
C TYR A 360 10.44 6.51 -8.44
N GLY A 361 10.14 6.28 -7.16
CA GLY A 361 9.60 7.29 -6.27
C GLY A 361 10.60 8.39 -5.92
N THR A 362 10.29 9.16 -4.90
CA THR A 362 11.13 10.27 -4.43
C THR A 362 12.39 9.73 -3.74
N GLN A 363 13.56 10.11 -4.23
CA GLN A 363 14.87 9.86 -3.60
C GLN A 363 15.27 8.36 -3.48
N PRO A 364 15.16 7.56 -4.52
CA PRO A 364 15.75 6.23 -4.52
C PRO A 364 17.29 6.34 -4.49
N LEU A 365 17.95 5.37 -3.85
CA LEU A 365 19.41 5.29 -3.85
C LEU A 365 19.97 4.93 -5.23
N ILE A 366 19.23 4.14 -5.99
CA ILE A 366 19.56 3.71 -7.34
C ILE A 366 18.31 3.71 -8.22
N GLN A 367 18.49 3.94 -9.50
CA GLN A 367 17.45 3.92 -10.51
C GLN A 367 17.94 3.08 -11.70
N LEU A 368 17.66 1.79 -11.67
CA LEU A 368 18.06 0.85 -12.73
C LEU A 368 17.01 0.83 -13.84
N ASN A 369 17.46 0.84 -15.08
CA ASN A 369 16.61 0.54 -16.21
C ASN A 369 16.43 -0.98 -16.40
N CYS A 370 15.56 -1.38 -17.34
CA CYS A 370 15.24 -2.78 -17.56
C CYS A 370 16.47 -3.65 -17.89
N ASN A 371 17.39 -3.13 -18.72
CA ASN A 371 18.62 -3.88 -19.08
C ASN A 371 19.56 -4.04 -17.88
N GLU A 372 19.69 -2.98 -17.05
CA GLU A 372 20.54 -3.03 -15.85
C GLU A 372 19.97 -4.00 -14.81
N ILE A 373 18.65 -4.06 -14.64
CA ILE A 373 18.01 -5.08 -13.79
C ILE A 373 18.26 -6.47 -14.36
N SER A 374 18.08 -6.68 -15.67
CA SER A 374 18.33 -7.97 -16.32
C SER A 374 19.77 -8.44 -16.13
N GLU A 375 20.76 -7.56 -16.27
CA GLU A 375 22.17 -7.90 -16.04
C GLU A 375 22.44 -8.17 -14.55
N TYR A 376 21.86 -7.36 -13.66
CA TYR A 376 22.05 -7.57 -12.22
C TYR A 376 21.52 -8.94 -11.76
N ILE A 377 20.29 -9.32 -12.13
CA ILE A 377 19.69 -10.59 -11.72
C ILE A 377 20.49 -11.80 -12.28
N LYS A 378 21.02 -11.70 -13.51
CA LYS A 378 21.92 -12.73 -14.07
C LYS A 378 23.21 -12.87 -13.26
N LEU A 379 23.83 -11.75 -12.85
CA LEU A 379 25.01 -11.77 -11.99
C LEU A 379 24.72 -12.37 -10.61
N GLN A 380 23.47 -12.28 -10.13
CA GLN A 380 23.02 -12.93 -8.89
C GLN A 380 22.67 -14.41 -9.07
N GLY A 381 22.86 -14.97 -10.27
CA GLY A 381 22.63 -16.38 -10.58
C GLY A 381 21.18 -16.73 -10.98
N TRP A 382 20.34 -15.73 -11.26
CA TRP A 382 19.00 -15.96 -11.77
C TRP A 382 19.00 -16.31 -13.26
N ARG A 383 18.08 -17.19 -13.64
CA ARG A 383 17.78 -17.46 -15.05
C ARG A 383 16.56 -16.64 -15.47
N GLN A 384 16.74 -15.76 -16.44
CA GLN A 384 15.65 -15.00 -17.03
C GLN A 384 14.93 -15.87 -18.08
N GLU A 385 13.64 -16.13 -17.86
CA GLU A 385 12.82 -16.97 -18.73
C GLU A 385 12.17 -16.18 -19.87
N CYS A 386 11.63 -15.00 -19.57
CA CYS A 386 11.02 -14.11 -20.55
C CYS A 386 11.14 -12.65 -20.16
N ILE A 387 11.01 -11.80 -21.16
CA ILE A 387 10.80 -10.37 -21.04
C ILE A 387 9.76 -9.97 -22.08
N GLU A 388 8.75 -9.24 -21.65
CA GLU A 388 7.75 -8.65 -22.53
C GLU A 388 7.68 -7.15 -22.24
N ILE A 389 7.66 -6.35 -23.30
CA ILE A 389 7.52 -4.89 -23.19
C ILE A 389 6.25 -4.51 -23.93
N ASP A 390 5.27 -4.00 -23.20
CA ASP A 390 4.04 -3.48 -23.79
C ASP A 390 4.28 -2.09 -24.38
N THR A 391 4.50 -2.04 -25.69
CA THR A 391 4.74 -0.79 -26.43
C THR A 391 3.46 0.04 -26.65
N GLN A 392 2.29 -0.52 -26.38
CA GLN A 392 1.02 0.23 -26.43
C GLN A 392 0.80 1.04 -25.15
N GLY A 393 1.51 0.68 -24.09
CA GLY A 393 1.40 1.27 -22.77
C GLY A 393 0.15 0.86 -22.01
N GLY A 394 0.28 0.70 -20.70
CA GLY A 394 -0.83 0.46 -19.78
C GLY A 394 -1.31 1.76 -19.13
N ASP A 395 -2.61 1.91 -18.94
CA ASP A 395 -3.18 2.98 -18.14
C ASP A 395 -2.87 2.73 -16.64
N TYR A 396 -2.71 3.79 -15.86
CA TYR A 396 -2.55 3.70 -14.41
C TYR A 396 -3.19 4.90 -13.73
N LEU A 397 -4.28 4.67 -13.00
CA LEU A 397 -5.10 5.70 -12.36
C LEU A 397 -5.48 6.83 -13.34
N THR A 398 -5.76 6.42 -14.58
CA THR A 398 -5.93 7.35 -15.70
C THR A 398 -7.40 7.55 -16.01
N ASN A 399 -7.88 8.79 -15.84
CA ASN A 399 -9.14 9.17 -16.43
C ASN A 399 -8.94 9.43 -17.93
N ARG A 400 -9.56 8.62 -18.81
CA ARG A 400 -9.48 8.78 -20.27
C ARG A 400 -10.02 10.12 -20.77
N ASN A 401 -10.92 10.73 -20.00
CA ASN A 401 -11.44 12.06 -20.26
C ASN A 401 -10.60 13.17 -19.63
N GLY A 402 -9.49 12.82 -18.98
CA GLY A 402 -8.54 13.76 -18.39
C GLY A 402 -7.65 14.40 -19.46
N LEU A 403 -7.08 15.55 -19.11
CA LEU A 403 -6.11 16.27 -19.94
C LEU A 403 -4.70 15.66 -19.83
N TYR A 404 -4.46 14.88 -18.78
CA TYR A 404 -3.23 14.12 -18.57
C TYR A 404 -3.56 12.64 -18.60
N GLN A 405 -2.92 11.93 -19.51
CA GLN A 405 -3.00 10.49 -19.59
C GLN A 405 -1.62 9.92 -19.25
N GLY A 406 -1.51 9.29 -18.09
CA GLY A 406 -0.32 8.52 -17.72
C GLY A 406 -0.39 7.16 -18.43
N GLN A 407 0.53 6.91 -19.35
CA GLN A 407 0.74 5.59 -19.92
C GLN A 407 2.11 5.08 -19.51
N TYR A 408 2.19 3.79 -19.16
CA TYR A 408 3.42 3.11 -18.82
C TYR A 408 3.66 1.98 -19.82
N THR A 409 4.87 1.90 -20.32
CA THR A 409 5.34 0.80 -21.17
C THR A 409 6.02 -0.29 -20.37
#